data_1b4239af658126e27753771e2bf3e63b
#
_entry.id   1b4239af658126e27753771e2bf3e63b
#
_cell.length_a   1.000
_cell.length_b   1.000
_cell.length_c   1.000
_cell.angle_alpha   90.00
_cell.angle_beta   90.00
_cell.angle_gamma   90.00
#
_symmetry.space_group_name_H-M   'P 1'
#
loop_
_entity.id
_entity.type
_entity.pdbx_description
1 polymer ?
#
loop_
_entity_poly.entity_id
_entity_poly.type
_entity_poly.pdbx_seq_one_letter_code
_entity_poly.pdbx_strand_id
1 'polypeptide(L)'
;MPLSRSLKIACFSLATTLSSTSLANETSSQQILLSYANIASDAYTATLADATSLQSAINRFANAPSAQHFSQAKAAWLTSRESYGLTEIFRLSGGPIDAEDGWVATAYGAPEGQLNAWPLDENMIDYTINDEGKRTSGNIIDTAGQFNPGGEDATAIDVSKITVTALASLNENGGDANVASGYHAIEFL
;
A
#
# COMPACT_ATOMS: atom_id res chain seq x y z
N MET A 1 -3.80 -93.76 40.90
CA MET A 1 -3.09 -92.44 40.86
C MET A 1 -2.75 -92.10 39.40
N PRO A 2 -3.33 -91.11 38.85
CA PRO A 2 -2.68 -90.42 37.77
C PRO A 2 -2.63 -88.91 38.01
N LEU A 3 -1.52 -88.32 37.62
CA LEU A 3 -1.19 -86.92 37.69
C LEU A 3 -1.90 -86.13 36.53
N SER A 4 -2.67 -85.13 36.92
CA SER A 4 -3.18 -84.15 35.99
C SER A 4 -2.10 -83.14 35.65
N ARG A 5 -1.75 -83.01 34.35
CA ARG A 5 -0.89 -81.94 33.85
C ARG A 5 -1.80 -80.82 33.27
N SER A 6 -1.88 -79.72 33.95
CA SER A 6 -2.54 -78.51 33.45
C SER A 6 -1.64 -77.81 32.45
N LEU A 7 -2.06 -77.76 31.18
CA LEU A 7 -1.42 -76.99 30.13
C LEU A 7 -1.87 -75.54 30.19
N LYS A 8 -0.95 -74.62 30.55
CA LYS A 8 -1.20 -73.20 30.51
C LYS A 8 -0.88 -72.71 29.10
N ILE A 9 -1.93 -72.36 28.37
CA ILE A 9 -1.80 -71.68 27.06
C ILE A 9 -1.61 -70.19 27.39
N ALA A 10 -0.40 -69.67 27.08
CA ALA A 10 -0.12 -68.27 27.13
C ALA A 10 -0.53 -67.64 25.79
N CYS A 11 -1.63 -66.89 25.79
CA CYS A 11 -2.00 -66.06 24.65
C CYS A 11 -1.06 -64.84 24.57
N PHE A 12 -0.19 -64.85 23.62
CA PHE A 12 0.65 -63.68 23.29
C PHE A 12 -0.20 -62.77 22.36
N SER A 13 -0.77 -61.73 22.93
CA SER A 13 -1.48 -60.70 22.16
C SER A 13 -0.43 -59.79 21.53
N LEU A 14 -0.19 -59.96 20.24
CA LEU A 14 0.65 -59.06 19.43
C LEU A 14 -0.17 -57.80 19.13
N ALA A 15 0.03 -56.75 19.91
CA ALA A 15 -0.51 -55.44 19.65
C ALA A 15 0.29 -54.78 18.52
N THR A 16 -0.18 -54.85 17.29
CA THR A 16 0.33 -54.07 16.18
C THR A 16 -0.15 -52.64 16.32
N THR A 17 0.72 -51.76 16.86
CA THR A 17 0.54 -50.33 16.80
C THR A 17 0.68 -49.89 15.34
N LEU A 18 -0.46 -49.66 14.67
CA LEU A 18 -0.46 -48.94 13.42
C LEU A 18 -0.07 -47.48 13.74
N SER A 19 1.17 -47.14 13.58
CA SER A 19 1.64 -45.79 13.52
C SER A 19 1.08 -45.20 12.20
N SER A 20 -0.02 -44.48 12.31
CA SER A 20 -0.48 -43.61 11.22
C SER A 20 0.55 -42.48 11.07
N THR A 21 1.51 -42.66 10.19
CA THR A 21 2.33 -41.58 9.69
C THR A 21 1.38 -40.66 8.91
N SER A 22 0.96 -39.57 9.52
CA SER A 22 0.37 -38.46 8.82
C SER A 22 1.42 -37.98 7.81
N LEU A 23 1.24 -38.39 6.56
CA LEU A 23 1.96 -37.78 5.44
C LEU A 23 1.44 -36.35 5.33
N ALA A 24 2.00 -35.43 6.10
CA ALA A 24 1.91 -34.03 5.78
C ALA A 24 2.45 -33.90 4.35
N ASN A 25 1.58 -33.56 3.41
CA ASN A 25 2.01 -33.26 2.04
C ASN A 25 3.00 -32.11 2.16
N GLU A 26 4.28 -32.37 1.93
CA GLU A 26 5.29 -31.32 1.92
C GLU A 26 4.94 -30.35 0.80
N THR A 27 4.54 -29.14 1.18
CA THR A 27 4.28 -28.09 0.21
C THR A 27 5.57 -27.74 -0.49
N SER A 28 5.64 -27.94 -1.79
CA SER A 28 6.87 -27.64 -2.56
C SER A 28 7.14 -26.13 -2.54
N SER A 29 8.42 -25.73 -2.64
CA SER A 29 8.81 -24.32 -2.76
C SER A 29 8.09 -23.61 -3.90
N GLN A 30 7.83 -24.31 -5.00
CA GLN A 30 7.07 -23.77 -6.11
C GLN A 30 5.60 -23.46 -5.73
N GLN A 31 4.94 -24.32 -4.95
CA GLN A 31 3.58 -24.08 -4.48
C GLN A 31 3.52 -22.89 -3.52
N ILE A 32 4.53 -22.71 -2.68
CA ILE A 32 4.64 -21.55 -1.79
C ILE A 32 4.79 -20.28 -2.61
N LEU A 33 5.68 -20.24 -3.60
CA LEU A 33 5.89 -19.09 -4.47
C LEU A 33 4.64 -18.73 -5.29
N LEU A 34 3.94 -19.74 -5.82
CA LEU A 34 2.69 -19.52 -6.55
C LEU A 34 1.60 -18.97 -5.64
N SER A 35 1.48 -19.49 -4.40
CA SER A 35 0.52 -18.97 -3.43
C SER A 35 0.83 -17.52 -3.06
N TYR A 36 2.10 -17.18 -2.81
CA TYR A 36 2.54 -15.82 -2.56
C TYR A 36 2.19 -14.88 -3.72
N ALA A 37 2.53 -15.28 -4.95
CA ALA A 37 2.24 -14.47 -6.15
C ALA A 37 0.73 -14.25 -6.36
N ASN A 38 -0.10 -15.27 -6.10
CA ASN A 38 -1.55 -15.14 -6.20
C ASN A 38 -2.10 -14.18 -5.14
N ILE A 39 -1.67 -14.30 -3.89
CA ILE A 39 -2.10 -13.40 -2.80
C ILE A 39 -1.70 -11.96 -3.11
N ALA A 40 -0.48 -11.74 -3.59
CA ALA A 40 -0.03 -10.41 -4.01
C ALA A 40 -0.88 -9.86 -5.16
N SER A 41 -1.11 -10.66 -6.21
CA SER A 41 -1.94 -10.29 -7.35
C SER A 41 -3.37 -9.91 -6.94
N ASP A 42 -3.98 -10.68 -6.05
CA ASP A 42 -5.34 -10.43 -5.56
C ASP A 42 -5.37 -9.13 -4.73
N ALA A 43 -4.38 -8.89 -3.85
CA ALA A 43 -4.27 -7.67 -3.06
C ALA A 43 -4.13 -6.43 -3.94
N TYR A 44 -3.24 -6.43 -4.92
CA TYR A 44 -3.07 -5.30 -5.85
C TYR A 44 -4.28 -5.11 -6.78
N THR A 45 -4.96 -6.18 -7.17
CA THR A 45 -6.20 -6.09 -7.95
C THR A 45 -7.32 -5.41 -7.16
N ALA A 46 -7.50 -5.78 -5.90
CA ALA A 46 -8.46 -5.13 -5.01
C ALA A 46 -8.10 -3.65 -4.79
N THR A 47 -6.83 -3.36 -4.51
CA THR A 47 -6.33 -1.98 -4.34
C THR A 47 -6.59 -1.12 -5.57
N LEU A 48 -6.35 -1.62 -6.77
CA LEU A 48 -6.62 -0.89 -8.01
C LEU A 48 -8.12 -0.60 -8.20
N ALA A 49 -8.98 -1.55 -7.87
CA ALA A 49 -10.44 -1.37 -7.95
C ALA A 49 -10.92 -0.28 -6.98
N ASP A 50 -10.41 -0.27 -5.75
CA ASP A 50 -10.77 0.71 -4.74
C ASP A 50 -10.18 2.10 -5.05
N ALA A 51 -8.96 2.19 -5.55
CA ALA A 51 -8.37 3.44 -6.02
C ALA A 51 -9.15 4.04 -7.21
N THR A 52 -9.64 3.21 -8.12
CA THR A 52 -10.51 3.63 -9.23
C THR A 52 -11.86 4.15 -8.72
N SER A 53 -12.40 3.51 -7.68
CA SER A 53 -13.62 3.96 -7.02
C SER A 53 -13.42 5.29 -6.30
N LEU A 54 -12.29 5.47 -5.61
CA LEU A 54 -11.89 6.73 -5.00
C LEU A 54 -11.77 7.85 -6.04
N GLN A 55 -11.05 7.62 -7.14
CA GLN A 55 -10.94 8.59 -8.23
C GLN A 55 -12.32 9.02 -8.76
N SER A 56 -13.22 8.06 -8.92
CA SER A 56 -14.60 8.32 -9.38
C SER A 56 -15.40 9.16 -8.36
N ALA A 57 -15.21 8.92 -7.06
CA ALA A 57 -15.86 9.67 -6.00
C ALA A 57 -15.33 11.11 -5.89
N ILE A 58 -14.01 11.30 -5.99
CA ILE A 58 -13.36 12.62 -6.03
C ILE A 58 -13.84 13.41 -7.25
N ASN A 59 -13.86 12.80 -8.43
CA ASN A 59 -14.34 13.46 -9.64
C ASN A 59 -15.81 13.88 -9.54
N ARG A 60 -16.67 13.07 -8.92
CA ARG A 60 -18.07 13.48 -8.64
C ARG A 60 -18.15 14.68 -7.70
N PHE A 61 -17.36 14.66 -6.63
CA PHE A 61 -17.30 15.78 -5.70
C PHE A 61 -16.80 17.06 -6.38
N ALA A 62 -15.71 16.98 -7.13
CA ALA A 62 -15.14 18.13 -7.84
C ALA A 62 -16.10 18.72 -8.89
N ASN A 63 -16.83 17.89 -9.63
CA ASN A 63 -17.77 18.34 -10.65
C ASN A 63 -19.13 18.82 -10.10
N ALA A 64 -19.55 18.32 -8.94
CA ALA A 64 -20.80 18.68 -8.30
C ALA A 64 -20.64 18.69 -6.77
N PRO A 65 -20.01 19.74 -6.21
CA PRO A 65 -19.74 19.84 -4.77
C PRO A 65 -21.01 19.78 -3.93
N SER A 66 -21.04 18.84 -2.98
CA SER A 66 -22.13 18.73 -2.00
C SER A 66 -21.62 17.97 -0.76
N ALA A 67 -22.28 18.15 0.38
CA ALA A 67 -21.97 17.40 1.59
C ALA A 67 -22.06 15.88 1.39
N GLN A 68 -23.01 15.42 0.56
CA GLN A 68 -23.16 14.02 0.23
C GLN A 68 -21.97 13.50 -0.59
N HIS A 69 -21.56 14.20 -1.66
CA HIS A 69 -20.43 13.78 -2.50
C HIS A 69 -19.12 13.86 -1.72
N PHE A 70 -18.94 14.84 -0.86
CA PHE A 70 -17.78 14.92 0.03
C PHE A 70 -17.73 13.72 0.99
N SER A 71 -18.85 13.38 1.64
CA SER A 71 -18.91 12.19 2.50
C SER A 71 -18.61 10.88 1.75
N GLN A 72 -19.07 10.78 0.49
CA GLN A 72 -18.78 9.62 -0.36
C GLN A 72 -17.28 9.55 -0.76
N ALA A 73 -16.66 10.70 -1.05
CA ALA A 73 -15.22 10.75 -1.34
C ALA A 73 -14.39 10.33 -0.12
N LYS A 74 -14.73 10.80 1.09
CA LYS A 74 -14.08 10.37 2.33
C LYS A 74 -14.24 8.88 2.59
N ALA A 75 -15.43 8.32 2.41
CA ALA A 75 -15.65 6.89 2.58
C ALA A 75 -14.86 6.06 1.56
N ALA A 76 -14.79 6.51 0.30
CA ALA A 76 -14.01 5.85 -0.73
C ALA A 76 -12.51 5.94 -0.45
N TRP A 77 -12.02 7.06 0.10
CA TRP A 77 -10.62 7.20 0.52
C TRP A 77 -10.27 6.18 1.63
N LEU A 78 -11.10 6.08 2.67
CA LEU A 78 -10.90 5.10 3.74
C LEU A 78 -10.81 3.67 3.19
N THR A 79 -11.76 3.27 2.34
CA THR A 79 -11.76 1.92 1.74
C THR A 79 -10.49 1.68 0.91
N SER A 80 -10.12 2.64 0.06
CA SER A 80 -8.93 2.54 -0.78
C SER A 80 -7.64 2.54 0.04
N ARG A 81 -7.57 3.30 1.13
CA ARG A 81 -6.41 3.33 2.03
C ARG A 81 -6.23 2.01 2.77
N GLU A 82 -7.32 1.37 3.19
CA GLU A 82 -7.27 0.04 3.82
C GLU A 82 -6.76 -1.03 2.86
N SER A 83 -7.30 -1.10 1.64
CA SER A 83 -6.85 -2.10 0.66
C SER A 83 -5.41 -1.87 0.22
N TYR A 84 -4.97 -0.60 0.04
CA TYR A 84 -3.57 -0.28 -0.23
C TYR A 84 -2.66 -0.67 0.94
N GLY A 85 -3.11 -0.46 2.19
CA GLY A 85 -2.38 -0.87 3.39
C GLY A 85 -2.06 -2.38 3.43
N LEU A 86 -2.96 -3.22 2.93
CA LEU A 86 -2.72 -4.66 2.84
C LEU A 86 -1.59 -5.04 1.87
N THR A 87 -1.20 -4.16 0.94
CA THR A 87 -0.07 -4.39 0.04
C THR A 87 1.29 -4.17 0.70
N GLU A 88 1.32 -3.58 1.90
CA GLU A 88 2.57 -3.27 2.62
C GLU A 88 3.47 -4.48 2.84
N ILE A 89 2.87 -5.65 3.09
CA ILE A 89 3.60 -6.90 3.27
C ILE A 89 4.42 -7.31 2.03
N PHE A 90 4.08 -6.81 0.84
CA PHE A 90 4.76 -7.11 -0.41
C PHE A 90 5.79 -6.04 -0.79
N ARG A 91 5.85 -4.93 -0.05
CA ARG A 91 6.87 -3.89 -0.20
C ARG A 91 8.19 -4.33 0.46
N LEU A 92 9.26 -3.64 0.23
CA LEU A 92 10.61 -3.98 0.69
C LEU A 92 11.17 -5.28 0.08
N SER A 93 10.58 -5.72 -1.04
CA SER A 93 11.01 -6.90 -1.79
C SER A 93 11.73 -6.55 -3.10
N GLY A 94 11.95 -5.28 -3.38
CA GLY A 94 12.49 -4.79 -4.65
C GLY A 94 11.52 -5.02 -5.82
N GLY A 95 10.22 -4.91 -5.54
CA GLY A 95 9.15 -5.11 -6.49
C GLY A 95 8.85 -3.85 -7.33
N PRO A 96 7.84 -3.90 -8.24
CA PRO A 96 7.53 -2.81 -9.16
C PRO A 96 7.17 -1.47 -8.49
N ILE A 97 6.78 -1.48 -7.22
CA ILE A 97 6.36 -0.28 -6.48
C ILE A 97 7.51 0.36 -5.72
N ASP A 98 8.45 -0.45 -5.21
CA ASP A 98 9.44 -0.04 -4.22
C ASP A 98 10.90 -0.38 -4.58
N ALA A 99 11.16 -0.85 -5.79
CA ALA A 99 12.53 -1.13 -6.23
C ALA A 99 13.34 0.17 -6.37
N GLU A 100 14.40 0.34 -5.59
CA GLU A 100 15.23 1.55 -5.59
C GLU A 100 16.16 1.59 -6.81
N ASP A 101 16.56 0.43 -7.34
CA ASP A 101 17.48 0.34 -8.46
C ASP A 101 17.20 -0.85 -9.39
N GLY A 102 18.01 -1.00 -10.42
CA GLY A 102 17.98 -2.11 -11.35
C GLY A 102 16.88 -2.05 -12.40
N TRP A 103 16.65 -3.19 -13.07
CA TRP A 103 15.72 -3.27 -14.18
C TRP A 103 14.25 -3.09 -13.77
N VAL A 104 13.90 -3.51 -12.56
CA VAL A 104 12.52 -3.37 -12.03
C VAL A 104 12.20 -1.90 -11.83
N ALA A 105 13.06 -1.15 -11.15
CA ALA A 105 12.90 0.30 -10.96
C ALA A 105 12.81 1.03 -12.31
N THR A 106 13.69 0.68 -13.26
CA THR A 106 13.68 1.26 -14.61
C THR A 106 12.39 0.96 -15.38
N ALA A 107 11.86 -0.27 -15.26
CA ALA A 107 10.69 -0.70 -16.02
C ALA A 107 9.37 -0.17 -15.45
N TYR A 108 9.27 0.00 -14.14
CA TYR A 108 8.01 0.30 -13.44
C TYR A 108 8.01 1.64 -12.70
N GLY A 109 9.18 2.28 -12.52
CA GLY A 109 9.30 3.63 -11.98
C GLY A 109 9.15 3.75 -10.46
N ALA A 110 9.03 2.63 -9.75
CA ALA A 110 8.98 2.57 -8.28
C ALA A 110 8.12 3.69 -7.64
N PRO A 111 6.79 3.73 -7.88
CA PRO A 111 5.96 4.89 -7.54
C PRO A 111 5.57 4.99 -6.05
N GLU A 112 6.23 4.28 -5.15
CA GLU A 112 5.89 4.28 -3.73
C GLU A 112 5.92 5.68 -3.13
N GLY A 113 6.96 6.47 -3.41
CA GLY A 113 7.06 7.87 -3.00
C GLY A 113 5.94 8.77 -3.53
N GLN A 114 5.35 8.43 -4.68
CA GLN A 114 4.18 9.14 -5.23
C GLN A 114 2.86 8.72 -4.58
N LEU A 115 2.81 7.56 -3.93
CA LEU A 115 1.58 6.98 -3.38
C LEU A 115 1.45 7.18 -1.87
N ASN A 116 2.55 7.12 -1.13
CA ASN A 116 2.50 7.00 0.33
C ASN A 116 3.67 7.64 1.08
N ALA A 117 4.43 8.55 0.46
CA ALA A 117 5.50 9.24 1.15
C ALA A 117 4.99 10.08 2.33
N TRP A 118 5.85 10.27 3.32
CA TRP A 118 5.64 11.01 4.55
C TRP A 118 6.98 11.56 5.07
N PRO A 119 7.01 12.75 5.69
CA PRO A 119 5.89 13.65 6.02
C PRO A 119 5.44 14.51 4.84
N LEU A 120 4.17 15.01 4.89
CA LEU A 120 3.66 15.97 3.92
C LEU A 120 4.30 17.33 4.08
N ASP A 121 4.49 18.04 2.97
CA ASP A 121 4.62 19.49 2.96
C ASP A 121 3.23 20.14 2.80
N GLU A 122 2.52 20.25 3.90
CA GLU A 122 1.17 20.80 3.94
C GLU A 122 1.11 22.21 3.38
N ASN A 123 2.12 23.05 3.73
CA ASN A 123 2.21 24.42 3.24
C ASN A 123 2.48 24.53 1.74
N MET A 124 3.06 23.51 1.12
CA MET A 124 3.20 23.45 -0.33
C MET A 124 1.87 23.10 -1.01
N ILE A 125 1.10 22.17 -0.44
CA ILE A 125 -0.14 21.66 -1.05
C ILE A 125 -1.24 22.73 -1.01
N ASP A 126 -1.56 23.23 0.21
CA ASP A 126 -2.59 24.25 0.45
C ASP A 126 -2.18 25.08 1.68
N TYR A 127 -3.04 25.98 2.12
CA TYR A 127 -2.79 26.76 3.32
C TYR A 127 -2.89 25.89 4.58
N THR A 128 -2.08 26.27 5.58
CA THR A 128 -2.24 25.82 6.96
C THR A 128 -2.60 27.01 7.85
N ILE A 129 -2.88 26.74 9.10
CA ILE A 129 -3.07 27.78 10.12
C ILE A 129 -1.82 27.80 11.00
N ASN A 130 -1.12 28.93 11.02
CA ASN A 130 0.07 29.08 11.82
C ASN A 130 -0.24 29.27 13.32
N ASP A 131 0.79 29.34 14.17
CA ASP A 131 0.66 29.51 15.63
C ASP A 131 -0.10 30.79 16.05
N GLU A 132 -0.16 31.79 15.17
CA GLU A 132 -0.93 33.02 15.40
C GLU A 132 -2.39 32.90 14.98
N GLY A 133 -2.84 31.74 14.51
CA GLY A 133 -4.19 31.51 14.01
C GLY A 133 -4.46 32.12 12.63
N LYS A 134 -3.39 32.45 11.88
CA LYS A 134 -3.50 33.05 10.54
C LYS A 134 -3.27 31.98 9.46
N ARG A 135 -4.01 32.11 8.36
CA ARG A 135 -3.79 31.33 7.15
C ARG A 135 -2.41 31.63 6.58
N THR A 136 -1.66 30.58 6.25
CA THR A 136 -0.42 30.67 5.47
C THR A 136 -0.71 30.94 3.99
N SER A 137 0.31 31.28 3.23
CA SER A 137 0.19 31.53 1.77
C SER A 137 1.48 31.03 1.08
N GLY A 138 1.47 31.02 -0.23
CA GLY A 138 2.63 30.58 -1.01
C GLY A 138 2.61 29.11 -1.37
N ASN A 139 1.45 28.45 -1.25
CA ASN A 139 1.22 27.09 -1.72
C ASN A 139 0.98 27.05 -3.25
N ILE A 140 0.89 25.84 -3.80
CA ILE A 140 0.70 25.63 -5.24
C ILE A 140 -0.67 26.08 -5.76
N ILE A 141 -1.69 26.18 -4.90
CA ILE A 141 -3.04 26.64 -5.26
C ILE A 141 -3.06 28.17 -5.41
N ASP A 142 -2.37 28.86 -4.50
CA ASP A 142 -2.30 30.34 -4.47
C ASP A 142 -1.23 30.90 -5.42
N THR A 143 -0.34 30.05 -5.97
CA THR A 143 0.76 30.46 -6.84
C THR A 143 0.37 30.38 -8.32
N ALA A 144 0.57 31.45 -9.06
CA ALA A 144 0.42 31.45 -10.51
C ALA A 144 1.81 31.39 -11.19
N GLY A 145 2.08 30.32 -11.94
CA GLY A 145 3.32 30.18 -12.69
C GLY A 145 4.37 29.29 -12.02
N GLN A 146 5.61 29.77 -11.91
CA GLN A 146 6.71 28.98 -11.39
C GLN A 146 6.65 28.90 -9.86
N PHE A 147 6.68 27.66 -9.34
CA PHE A 147 6.76 27.34 -7.93
C PHE A 147 8.06 26.59 -7.65
N ASN A 148 8.80 27.00 -6.62
CA ASN A 148 9.98 26.30 -6.15
C ASN A 148 9.70 25.80 -4.72
N PRO A 149 9.70 24.47 -4.49
CA PRO A 149 9.41 23.92 -3.16
C PRO A 149 10.50 24.21 -2.11
N GLY A 150 11.68 24.64 -2.57
CA GLY A 150 12.82 24.82 -1.68
C GLY A 150 13.58 23.52 -1.42
N GLY A 151 14.73 23.65 -0.77
CA GLY A 151 15.63 22.53 -0.52
C GLY A 151 16.84 22.52 -1.44
N GLU A 152 17.75 21.57 -1.19
CA GLU A 152 18.97 21.39 -1.99
C GLU A 152 18.57 20.76 -3.33
N ASP A 153 19.04 21.31 -4.43
CA ASP A 153 18.72 20.85 -5.79
C ASP A 153 17.25 20.98 -6.25
N ALA A 154 16.40 21.71 -5.50
CA ALA A 154 15.03 21.96 -5.90
C ALA A 154 14.95 22.67 -7.25
N THR A 155 14.07 22.18 -8.14
CA THR A 155 13.80 22.82 -9.43
C THR A 155 12.42 23.46 -9.44
N ALA A 156 12.29 24.63 -10.07
CA ALA A 156 11.00 25.29 -10.20
C ALA A 156 10.11 24.54 -11.19
N ILE A 157 8.85 24.34 -10.80
CA ILE A 157 7.82 23.67 -11.59
C ILE A 157 6.71 24.66 -11.94
N ASP A 158 6.23 24.63 -13.18
CA ASP A 158 5.11 25.47 -13.60
C ASP A 158 3.78 24.89 -13.05
N VAL A 159 3.19 25.58 -12.10
CA VAL A 159 1.92 25.26 -11.48
C VAL A 159 0.77 26.17 -11.96
N SER A 160 0.95 26.93 -13.05
CA SER A 160 -0.14 27.70 -13.68
C SER A 160 -1.33 26.83 -14.03
N LYS A 161 -1.10 25.54 -14.21
CA LYS A 161 -2.10 24.46 -14.24
C LYS A 161 -1.62 23.32 -13.35
N ILE A 162 -2.38 23.02 -12.32
CA ILE A 162 -2.11 21.87 -11.45
C ILE A 162 -2.49 20.61 -12.21
N THR A 163 -1.49 19.95 -12.79
CA THR A 163 -1.64 18.69 -13.53
C THR A 163 -1.02 17.53 -12.75
N VAL A 164 -1.38 16.31 -13.10
CA VAL A 164 -0.74 15.10 -12.53
C VAL A 164 0.78 15.15 -12.71
N THR A 165 1.25 15.59 -13.88
CA THR A 165 2.69 15.71 -14.15
C THR A 165 3.35 16.77 -13.24
N ALA A 166 2.72 17.92 -13.06
CA ALA A 166 3.25 18.96 -12.19
C ALA A 166 3.32 18.46 -10.72
N LEU A 167 2.26 17.82 -10.22
CA LEU A 167 2.24 17.25 -8.86
C LEU A 167 3.31 16.16 -8.68
N ALA A 168 3.44 15.26 -9.63
CA ALA A 168 4.46 14.22 -9.59
C ALA A 168 5.89 14.80 -9.63
N SER A 169 6.10 15.91 -10.36
CA SER A 169 7.39 16.60 -10.43
C SER A 169 7.70 17.44 -9.19
N LEU A 170 6.69 17.83 -8.43
CA LEU A 170 6.85 18.54 -7.15
C LEU A 170 7.18 17.59 -6.01
N ASN A 171 6.64 16.38 -6.04
CA ASN A 171 6.79 15.42 -4.96
C ASN A 171 8.28 15.08 -4.76
N GLU A 172 8.78 15.28 -3.54
CA GLU A 172 10.18 15.08 -3.15
C GLU A 172 11.20 15.93 -3.93
N ASN A 173 10.76 16.95 -4.65
CA ASN A 173 11.62 17.86 -5.41
C ASN A 173 12.41 18.78 -4.46
N GLY A 174 13.70 18.51 -4.31
CA GLY A 174 14.60 19.24 -3.43
C GLY A 174 14.71 18.70 -2.01
N GLY A 175 13.99 17.62 -1.67
CA GLY A 175 14.12 16.95 -0.38
C GLY A 175 12.96 16.04 -0.04
N ASP A 176 13.21 15.01 0.75
CA ASP A 176 12.27 13.97 1.16
C ASP A 176 11.04 14.52 1.93
N ALA A 177 11.14 15.74 2.45
CA ALA A 177 10.03 16.40 3.14
C ALA A 177 9.09 17.19 2.20
N ASN A 178 9.43 17.35 0.93
CA ASN A 178 8.63 18.07 -0.05
C ASN A 178 7.55 17.14 -0.67
N VAL A 179 6.79 16.46 0.17
CA VAL A 179 5.77 15.50 -0.28
C VAL A 179 4.47 16.22 -0.59
N ALA A 180 4.00 16.11 -1.84
CA ALA A 180 2.81 16.80 -2.35
C ALA A 180 1.77 15.86 -2.98
N SER A 181 2.01 14.55 -2.99
CA SER A 181 1.11 13.58 -3.64
C SER A 181 0.82 12.37 -2.76
N GLY A 182 -0.07 11.51 -3.22
CA GLY A 182 -0.39 10.25 -2.55
C GLY A 182 -1.59 10.32 -1.61
N TYR A 183 -1.78 9.24 -0.87
CA TYR A 183 -2.95 9.08 0.02
C TYR A 183 -3.02 10.15 1.10
N HIS A 184 -1.88 10.53 1.67
CA HIS A 184 -1.81 11.54 2.73
C HIS A 184 -2.14 12.94 2.21
N ALA A 185 -1.73 13.28 0.99
CA ALA A 185 -2.09 14.55 0.36
C ALA A 185 -3.60 14.66 0.09
N ILE A 186 -4.24 13.56 -0.34
CA ILE A 186 -5.70 13.51 -0.52
C ILE A 186 -6.43 13.62 0.82
N GLU A 187 -5.89 13.02 1.89
CA GLU A 187 -6.44 13.11 3.24
C GLU A 187 -6.41 14.53 3.78
N PHE A 188 -5.31 15.25 3.53
CA PHE A 188 -5.12 16.63 3.97
C PHE A 188 -6.13 17.59 3.33
N LEU A 189 -6.45 17.43 2.04
CA LEU A 189 -7.42 18.22 1.28
C LEU A 189 -8.88 17.87 1.62
#